data_6b2b9ddd1cad81be650a4d95920aca16
#
_entry.id   6b2b9ddd1cad81be650a4d95920aca16
#
_cell.length_a   1.000
_cell.length_b   1.000
_cell.length_c   1.000
_cell.angle_alpha   90.00
_cell.angle_beta   90.00
_cell.angle_gamma   90.00
#
_symmetry.space_group_name_H-M   'P 1'
#
loop_
_entity.id
_entity.type
_entity.pdbx_description
1 polymer ?
#
loop_
_entity_poly.entity_id
_entity_poly.type
_entity_poly.pdbx_seq_one_letter_code
_entity_poly.pdbx_strand_id
1 'polypeptide(L)'
;DMESGVLTEDRAIELLECMWVGMAQFIDLYISPTGGAFNEGYAHWEAVTIGGQTPDGRDATNDLTYLFLKSKREFPLHYPDLAARIHSRSPERYLWEVAETIKDGAGFPKLINDEEVVPLYVSKGATFEEAYDYAVSGCTEARMPNRDTYTSGGAYVNFAAALEMVLFNGRMIKYGDRILGEQTGDPEGFTSWEEVWEAYKKQHLLFCKTAFTQQHIICNLRARHFAQPMGSALHDLC
;
A
#
# COMPACT_ATOMS: atom_id res chain seq x y z
N ASP A 1 -3.70 19.10 26.26
CA ASP A 1 -3.29 20.53 26.12
C ASP A 1 -4.44 21.42 25.63
N MET A 2 -5.33 20.94 24.77
CA MET A 2 -6.54 21.67 24.37
C MET A 2 -7.51 21.82 25.53
N GLU A 3 -7.78 20.76 26.29
CA GLU A 3 -8.65 20.79 27.47
C GLU A 3 -8.14 21.76 28.56
N SER A 4 -6.83 21.87 28.66
CA SER A 4 -6.20 22.83 29.63
C SER A 4 -6.12 24.28 29.12
N GLY A 5 -6.53 24.51 27.86
CA GLY A 5 -6.46 25.84 27.21
C GLY A 5 -5.04 26.31 26.84
N VAL A 6 -4.04 25.46 26.96
CA VAL A 6 -2.66 25.74 26.53
C VAL A 6 -2.54 25.74 25.00
N LEU A 7 -3.33 24.90 24.33
CA LEU A 7 -3.35 24.78 22.88
C LEU A 7 -4.76 25.10 22.35
N THR A 8 -4.86 26.09 21.48
CA THR A 8 -6.10 26.40 20.76
C THR A 8 -6.26 25.44 19.57
N GLU A 9 -7.49 25.29 19.08
CA GLU A 9 -7.78 24.47 17.89
C GLU A 9 -6.97 24.96 16.67
N ASP A 10 -6.98 26.25 16.39
CA ASP A 10 -6.24 26.83 15.26
C ASP A 10 -4.74 26.54 15.36
N ARG A 11 -4.16 26.62 16.56
CA ARG A 11 -2.75 26.28 16.76
C ARG A 11 -2.49 24.78 16.60
N ALA A 12 -3.42 23.93 17.00
CA ALA A 12 -3.32 22.50 16.79
C ALA A 12 -3.33 22.15 15.28
N ILE A 13 -4.21 22.79 14.51
CA ILE A 13 -4.28 22.62 13.05
C ILE A 13 -2.98 23.10 12.41
N GLU A 14 -2.49 24.28 12.74
CA GLU A 14 -1.21 24.80 12.22
C GLU A 14 -0.04 23.83 12.49
N LEU A 15 0.01 23.24 13.68
CA LEU A 15 1.05 22.24 14.01
C LEU A 15 0.92 20.96 13.17
N LEU A 16 -0.31 20.50 12.91
CA LEU A 16 -0.58 19.37 12.04
C LEU A 16 -0.19 19.69 10.58
N GLU A 17 -0.48 20.88 10.11
CA GLU A 17 -0.07 21.32 8.78
C GLU A 17 1.46 21.42 8.66
N CYS A 18 2.15 21.92 9.67
CA CYS A 18 3.61 21.87 9.73
C CYS A 18 4.15 20.42 9.70
N MET A 19 3.48 19.50 10.39
CA MET A 19 3.82 18.07 10.32
C MET A 19 3.65 17.54 8.92
N TRP A 20 2.53 17.82 8.23
CA TRP A 20 2.32 17.42 6.84
C TRP A 20 3.42 17.94 5.91
N VAL A 21 3.80 19.20 6.04
CA VAL A 21 4.91 19.80 5.27
C VAL A 21 6.23 19.09 5.58
N GLY A 22 6.52 18.84 6.86
CA GLY A 22 7.73 18.15 7.29
C GLY A 22 7.83 16.75 6.71
N MET A 23 6.75 15.98 6.74
CA MET A 23 6.69 14.65 6.16
C MET A 23 6.78 14.68 4.62
N ALA A 24 6.14 15.65 3.96
CA ALA A 24 6.19 15.81 2.51
C ALA A 24 7.59 16.19 1.97
N GLN A 25 8.53 16.56 2.83
CA GLN A 25 9.91 16.85 2.43
C GLN A 25 10.78 15.60 2.27
N PHE A 26 10.32 14.44 2.73
CA PHE A 26 11.01 13.18 2.49
C PHE A 26 10.80 12.74 1.04
N ILE A 27 11.77 13.07 0.19
CA ILE A 27 11.73 12.77 -1.25
C ILE A 27 12.87 11.83 -1.59
N ASP A 28 12.54 10.68 -2.15
CA ASP A 28 13.52 9.74 -2.65
C ASP A 28 14.07 10.16 -4.01
N LEU A 29 15.39 10.12 -4.14
CA LEU A 29 16.08 10.27 -5.41
C LEU A 29 16.53 8.89 -5.90
N TYR A 30 16.06 8.49 -7.05
CA TYR A 30 16.38 7.21 -7.65
C TYR A 30 17.43 7.37 -8.75
N ILE A 31 18.54 6.63 -8.65
CA ILE A 31 19.63 6.64 -9.64
C ILE A 31 19.36 5.72 -10.83
N SER A 32 18.37 4.86 -10.78
CA SER A 32 18.01 4.00 -11.92
C SER A 32 16.90 4.62 -12.75
N PRO A 33 16.95 4.52 -14.09
CA PRO A 33 15.87 5.01 -14.94
C PRO A 33 14.49 4.40 -14.61
N THR A 34 14.48 3.14 -14.17
CA THR A 34 13.22 2.45 -13.79
C THR A 34 12.70 2.97 -12.46
N GLY A 35 13.56 3.13 -11.47
CA GLY A 35 13.19 3.68 -10.16
C GLY A 35 12.72 5.12 -10.28
N GLY A 36 13.45 5.96 -11.03
CA GLY A 36 13.06 7.33 -11.29
C GLY A 36 11.71 7.45 -11.99
N ALA A 37 11.47 6.65 -13.02
CA ALA A 37 10.20 6.66 -13.74
C ALA A 37 9.00 6.23 -12.88
N PHE A 38 9.23 5.46 -11.82
CA PHE A 38 8.16 4.95 -10.95
C PHE A 38 7.93 5.81 -9.70
N ASN A 39 8.99 6.28 -9.06
CA ASN A 39 8.91 6.90 -7.73
C ASN A 39 9.45 8.33 -7.65
N GLU A 40 10.17 8.83 -8.66
CA GLU A 40 10.81 10.13 -8.56
C GLU A 40 9.78 11.25 -8.46
N GLY A 41 10.01 12.17 -7.52
CA GLY A 41 9.12 13.29 -7.25
C GLY A 41 7.97 12.99 -6.29
N TYR A 42 7.88 11.76 -5.76
CA TYR A 42 6.95 11.41 -4.68
C TYR A 42 7.68 11.45 -3.35
N ALA A 43 6.99 11.97 -2.33
CA ALA A 43 7.44 11.84 -0.95
C ALA A 43 7.49 10.36 -0.55
N HIS A 44 8.31 10.04 0.42
CA HIS A 44 8.40 8.71 1.01
C HIS A 44 7.01 8.23 1.47
N TRP A 45 6.80 6.93 1.55
CA TRP A 45 5.47 6.33 1.72
C TRP A 45 4.97 6.35 3.17
N GLU A 46 5.21 7.47 3.85
CA GLU A 46 4.66 7.72 5.18
C GLU A 46 3.15 7.81 5.11
N ALA A 47 2.51 7.22 6.11
CA ALA A 47 1.07 7.29 6.27
C ALA A 47 0.71 7.60 7.73
N VAL A 48 -0.33 8.39 7.91
CA VAL A 48 -0.98 8.59 9.20
C VAL A 48 -2.27 7.81 9.21
N THR A 49 -2.49 7.02 10.24
CA THR A 49 -3.71 6.22 10.40
C THR A 49 -4.57 6.81 11.52
N ILE A 50 -5.85 7.04 11.22
CA ILE A 50 -6.84 7.58 12.16
C ILE A 50 -8.06 6.68 12.30
N GLY A 51 -8.85 6.88 13.35
CA GLY A 51 -10.06 6.11 13.61
C GLY A 51 -9.78 4.67 14.01
N GLY A 52 -10.68 3.78 13.62
CA GLY A 52 -10.58 2.35 13.94
C GLY A 52 -11.05 2.01 15.35
N GLN A 53 -10.50 0.94 15.89
CA GLN A 53 -10.88 0.41 17.20
C GLN A 53 -9.67 0.34 18.13
N THR A 54 -9.95 0.56 19.41
CA THR A 54 -8.98 0.33 20.50
C THR A 54 -8.75 -1.17 20.71
N PRO A 55 -7.67 -1.60 21.43
CA PRO A 55 -7.39 -3.02 21.69
C PRO A 55 -8.54 -3.79 22.34
N ASP A 56 -9.41 -3.12 23.07
CA ASP A 56 -10.62 -3.70 23.66
C ASP A 56 -11.86 -3.62 22.76
N GLY A 57 -11.67 -3.25 21.47
CA GLY A 57 -12.71 -3.23 20.43
C GLY A 57 -13.72 -2.09 20.52
N ARG A 58 -13.45 -1.04 21.31
CA ARG A 58 -14.27 0.18 21.30
C ARG A 58 -13.85 1.09 20.14
N ASP A 59 -14.73 1.99 19.73
CA ASP A 59 -14.39 3.03 18.77
C ASP A 59 -13.22 3.89 19.29
N ALA A 60 -12.24 4.18 18.43
CA ALA A 60 -11.03 4.92 18.74
C ALA A 60 -11.05 6.37 18.23
N THR A 61 -12.16 6.82 17.62
CA THR A 61 -12.27 8.21 17.19
C THR A 61 -12.25 9.17 18.37
N ASN A 62 -11.56 10.28 18.21
CA ASN A 62 -11.41 11.32 19.23
C ASN A 62 -11.22 12.69 18.56
N ASP A 63 -11.11 13.75 19.33
CA ASP A 63 -10.99 15.12 18.80
C ASP A 63 -9.80 15.28 17.86
N LEU A 64 -8.68 14.62 18.15
CA LEU A 64 -7.51 14.65 17.28
C LEU A 64 -7.80 14.01 15.91
N THR A 65 -8.65 12.97 15.83
CA THR A 65 -9.09 12.38 14.57
C THR A 65 -9.75 13.42 13.67
N TYR A 66 -10.60 14.26 14.22
CA TYR A 66 -11.28 15.33 13.48
C TYR A 66 -10.33 16.45 13.08
N LEU A 67 -9.36 16.79 13.92
CA LEU A 67 -8.33 17.77 13.58
C LEU A 67 -7.44 17.29 12.42
N PHE A 68 -7.11 16.01 12.36
CA PHE A 68 -6.39 15.43 11.22
C PHE A 68 -7.19 15.57 9.92
N LEU A 69 -8.47 15.26 9.93
CA LEU A 69 -9.34 15.40 8.76
C LEU A 69 -9.45 16.88 8.33
N LYS A 70 -9.64 17.78 9.30
CA LYS A 70 -9.74 19.21 9.03
C LYS A 70 -8.45 19.79 8.46
N SER A 71 -7.30 19.52 9.08
CA SER A 71 -6.00 19.98 8.59
C SER A 71 -5.68 19.45 7.18
N LYS A 72 -6.09 18.23 6.86
CA LYS A 72 -5.89 17.66 5.52
C LYS A 72 -6.77 18.30 4.46
N ARG A 73 -7.97 18.76 4.81
CA ARG A 73 -8.84 19.54 3.91
C ARG A 73 -8.34 20.96 3.68
N GLU A 74 -7.89 21.62 4.76
CA GLU A 74 -7.37 22.99 4.69
C GLU A 74 -6.04 23.05 3.95
N PHE A 75 -5.22 21.97 4.07
CA PHE A 75 -3.92 21.88 3.43
C PHE A 75 -3.75 20.54 2.66
N PRO A 76 -4.33 20.43 1.45
CA PRO A 76 -4.43 19.17 0.71
C PRO A 76 -3.13 18.79 -0.02
N LEU A 77 -2.11 18.39 0.69
CA LEU A 77 -0.90 17.81 0.11
C LEU A 77 -1.14 16.38 -0.37
N HIS A 78 -0.50 16.00 -1.47
CA HIS A 78 -0.54 14.61 -1.99
C HIS A 78 0.08 13.60 -1.01
N TYR A 79 1.06 14.02 -0.26
CA TYR A 79 1.75 13.22 0.76
C TYR A 79 1.95 14.04 2.04
N PRO A 80 2.05 13.39 3.19
CA PRO A 80 1.88 11.96 3.43
C PRO A 80 0.44 11.48 3.24
N ASP A 81 0.30 10.16 3.11
CA ASP A 81 -0.99 9.49 3.03
C ASP A 81 -1.77 9.63 4.36
N LEU A 82 -3.09 9.75 4.25
CA LEU A 82 -4.00 9.63 5.38
C LEU A 82 -4.88 8.41 5.17
N ALA A 83 -4.93 7.52 6.14
CA ALA A 83 -5.78 6.34 6.15
C ALA A 83 -6.79 6.42 7.28
N ALA A 84 -8.06 6.24 6.96
CA ALA A 84 -9.17 6.23 7.90
C ALA A 84 -9.65 4.79 8.11
N ARG A 85 -9.46 4.26 9.29
CA ARG A 85 -9.99 2.95 9.70
C ARG A 85 -11.47 3.12 10.06
N ILE A 86 -12.31 2.29 9.49
CA ILE A 86 -13.76 2.29 9.71
C ILE A 86 -14.25 0.92 10.16
N HIS A 87 -15.36 0.88 10.87
CA HIS A 87 -16.05 -0.32 11.31
C HIS A 87 -17.54 -0.05 11.48
N SER A 88 -18.37 -1.09 11.66
CA SER A 88 -19.84 -0.98 11.76
C SER A 88 -20.34 -0.07 12.90
N ARG A 89 -19.50 0.20 13.90
CA ARG A 89 -19.80 1.08 15.04
C ARG A 89 -19.08 2.44 14.96
N SER A 90 -18.47 2.77 13.83
CA SER A 90 -17.89 4.09 13.63
C SER A 90 -18.94 5.18 13.78
N PRO A 91 -18.65 6.28 14.49
CA PRO A 91 -19.60 7.38 14.67
C PRO A 91 -20.04 7.96 13.32
N GLU A 92 -21.33 8.25 13.17
CA GLU A 92 -21.86 8.85 11.95
C GLU A 92 -21.15 10.14 11.58
N ARG A 93 -20.86 11.00 12.58
CA ARG A 93 -20.07 12.22 12.40
C ARG A 93 -18.71 11.92 11.76
N TYR A 94 -18.02 10.88 12.22
CA TYR A 94 -16.72 10.50 11.66
C TYR A 94 -16.83 10.09 10.19
N LEU A 95 -17.81 9.25 9.87
CA LEU A 95 -18.05 8.82 8.49
C LEU A 95 -18.39 10.00 7.57
N TRP A 96 -19.16 10.98 8.05
CA TRP A 96 -19.45 12.20 7.30
C TRP A 96 -18.21 13.07 7.07
N GLU A 97 -17.39 13.31 8.09
CA GLU A 97 -16.15 14.10 7.96
C GLU A 97 -15.15 13.42 7.01
N VAL A 98 -15.05 12.10 7.07
CA VAL A 98 -14.24 11.30 6.13
C VAL A 98 -14.76 11.46 4.70
N ALA A 99 -16.07 11.33 4.48
CA ALA A 99 -16.69 11.49 3.16
C ALA A 99 -16.50 12.90 2.59
N GLU A 100 -16.66 13.95 3.41
CA GLU A 100 -16.41 15.32 3.00
C GLU A 100 -14.94 15.54 2.63
N THR A 101 -14.01 14.95 3.37
CA THR A 101 -12.57 15.04 3.06
C THR A 101 -12.23 14.35 1.73
N ILE A 102 -12.85 13.20 1.45
CA ILE A 102 -12.67 12.49 0.16
C ILE A 102 -13.25 13.32 -0.99
N LYS A 103 -14.42 13.92 -0.78
CA LYS A 103 -15.12 14.76 -1.79
C LYS A 103 -14.25 15.94 -2.27
N ASP A 104 -13.41 16.49 -1.41
CA ASP A 104 -12.52 17.60 -1.75
C ASP A 104 -11.43 17.22 -2.80
N GLY A 105 -11.29 15.94 -3.10
CA GLY A 105 -10.57 15.46 -4.28
C GLY A 105 -9.06 15.30 -4.11
N ALA A 106 -8.52 15.43 -2.90
CA ALA A 106 -7.09 15.20 -2.63
C ALA A 106 -6.69 13.71 -2.68
N GLY A 107 -7.66 12.78 -2.86
CA GLY A 107 -7.41 11.35 -2.89
C GLY A 107 -7.30 10.69 -1.51
N PHE A 108 -7.54 11.42 -0.45
CA PHE A 108 -7.46 10.97 0.94
C PHE A 108 -8.71 11.37 1.74
N PRO A 109 -8.97 10.71 2.88
CA PRO A 109 -8.29 9.51 3.38
C PRO A 109 -8.64 8.23 2.61
N LYS A 110 -7.72 7.25 2.63
CA LYS A 110 -7.99 5.87 2.18
C LYS A 110 -8.83 5.17 3.22
N LEU A 111 -9.86 4.43 2.80
CA LEU A 111 -10.74 3.71 3.72
C LEU A 111 -10.21 2.29 3.94
N ILE A 112 -10.06 1.90 5.20
CA ILE A 112 -9.66 0.56 5.60
C ILE A 112 -10.69 0.01 6.57
N ASN A 113 -11.22 -1.17 6.25
CA ASN A 113 -12.27 -1.82 7.05
C ASN A 113 -11.68 -2.72 8.13
N ASP A 114 -11.86 -2.35 9.39
CA ASP A 114 -11.40 -3.14 10.54
C ASP A 114 -12.05 -4.53 10.58
N GLU A 115 -13.29 -4.66 10.10
CA GLU A 115 -14.01 -5.93 10.10
C GLU A 115 -13.42 -6.97 9.14
N GLU A 116 -12.58 -6.54 8.20
CA GLU A 116 -11.82 -7.43 7.31
C GLU A 116 -10.38 -7.63 7.82
N VAL A 117 -9.73 -6.55 8.24
CA VAL A 117 -8.30 -6.60 8.60
C VAL A 117 -8.06 -7.30 9.93
N VAL A 118 -8.88 -7.01 10.95
CA VAL A 118 -8.71 -7.61 12.29
C VAL A 118 -8.88 -9.13 12.25
N PRO A 119 -9.97 -9.70 11.67
CA PRO A 119 -10.10 -11.15 11.54
C PRO A 119 -8.99 -11.79 10.72
N LEU A 120 -8.48 -11.10 9.69
CA LEU A 120 -7.37 -11.59 8.91
C LEU A 120 -6.13 -11.81 9.78
N TYR A 121 -5.75 -10.84 10.60
CA TYR A 121 -4.60 -10.98 11.50
C TYR A 121 -4.82 -12.03 12.59
N VAL A 122 -6.01 -12.08 13.16
CA VAL A 122 -6.36 -13.13 14.14
C VAL A 122 -6.27 -14.53 13.51
N SER A 123 -6.73 -14.70 12.27
CA SER A 123 -6.62 -15.98 11.54
C SER A 123 -5.18 -16.41 11.29
N LYS A 124 -4.23 -15.46 11.34
CA LYS A 124 -2.79 -15.69 11.21
C LYS A 124 -2.06 -15.80 12.55
N GLY A 125 -2.80 -15.89 13.64
CA GLY A 125 -2.24 -16.13 14.97
C GLY A 125 -1.93 -14.88 15.79
N ALA A 126 -2.34 -13.70 15.35
CA ALA A 126 -2.30 -12.50 16.21
C ALA A 126 -3.36 -12.57 17.30
N THR A 127 -3.08 -11.99 18.46
CA THR A 127 -4.12 -11.74 19.46
C THR A 127 -5.07 -10.64 18.97
N PHE A 128 -6.25 -10.54 19.54
CA PHE A 128 -7.17 -9.44 19.22
C PHE A 128 -6.55 -8.07 19.52
N GLU A 129 -5.86 -7.95 20.66
CA GLU A 129 -5.16 -6.72 21.05
C GLU A 129 -4.15 -6.29 19.99
N GLU A 130 -3.31 -7.21 19.53
CA GLU A 130 -2.32 -6.96 18.48
C GLU A 130 -2.99 -6.64 17.14
N ALA A 131 -4.06 -7.37 16.79
CA ALA A 131 -4.77 -7.16 15.54
C ALA A 131 -5.49 -5.80 15.49
N TYR A 132 -6.01 -5.30 16.60
CA TYR A 132 -6.61 -3.97 16.67
C TYR A 132 -5.59 -2.84 16.63
N ASP A 133 -4.33 -3.08 17.00
CA ASP A 133 -3.27 -2.07 16.99
C ASP A 133 -2.60 -1.89 15.62
N TYR A 134 -3.19 -2.39 14.55
CA TYR A 134 -2.61 -2.20 13.22
C TYR A 134 -2.69 -0.74 12.76
N ALA A 135 -1.70 -0.34 11.97
CA ALA A 135 -1.67 0.91 11.23
C ALA A 135 -1.51 0.63 9.72
N VAL A 136 -1.72 1.64 8.91
CA VAL A 136 -1.53 1.54 7.46
C VAL A 136 -0.16 2.08 7.10
N SER A 137 0.57 1.35 6.28
CA SER A 137 1.87 1.73 5.72
C SER A 137 1.78 1.73 4.20
N GLY A 138 2.43 2.67 3.55
CA GLY A 138 2.42 2.77 2.10
C GLY A 138 1.02 3.01 1.54
N CYS A 139 0.67 2.30 0.46
CA CYS A 139 -0.58 2.55 -0.24
C CYS A 139 -1.83 2.10 0.54
N THR A 140 -1.85 0.87 1.03
CA THR A 140 -2.99 0.27 1.74
C THR A 140 -2.58 -0.93 2.62
N GLU A 141 -1.30 -1.09 2.87
CA GLU A 141 -0.78 -2.23 3.59
C GLU A 141 -1.06 -2.09 5.09
N ALA A 142 -1.98 -2.87 5.61
CA ALA A 142 -2.16 -2.98 7.04
C ALA A 142 -0.92 -3.65 7.67
N ARG A 143 -0.42 -3.09 8.76
CA ARG A 143 0.78 -3.55 9.46
C ARG A 143 0.56 -3.55 10.97
N MET A 144 1.04 -4.58 11.63
CA MET A 144 1.09 -4.61 13.09
C MET A 144 2.38 -3.96 13.56
N PRO A 145 2.32 -2.81 14.28
CA PRO A 145 3.51 -2.14 14.80
C PRO A 145 4.37 -3.10 15.63
N ASN A 146 5.69 -3.00 15.48
CA ASN A 146 6.68 -3.83 16.16
C ASN A 146 6.63 -5.35 15.88
N ARG A 147 5.73 -5.82 15.02
CA ARG A 147 5.62 -7.25 14.64
C ARG A 147 5.85 -7.49 13.16
N ASP A 148 5.38 -6.61 12.30
CA ASP A 148 5.57 -6.74 10.87
C ASP A 148 6.89 -6.12 10.42
N THR A 149 7.68 -6.89 9.68
CA THR A 149 8.80 -6.34 8.94
C THR A 149 8.28 -5.71 7.66
N TYR A 150 8.80 -4.53 7.31
CA TYR A 150 8.48 -3.91 6.04
C TYR A 150 9.06 -4.75 4.90
N THR A 151 8.20 -5.46 4.22
CA THR A 151 8.51 -6.16 2.97
C THR A 151 7.52 -5.72 1.90
N SER A 152 7.56 -4.45 1.52
CA SER A 152 6.70 -4.04 0.42
C SER A 152 7.25 -4.59 -0.89
N GLY A 153 6.36 -5.16 -1.67
CA GLY A 153 6.52 -5.49 -3.07
C GLY A 153 7.77 -6.33 -3.39
N GLY A 154 7.65 -7.64 -3.25
CA GLY A 154 8.74 -8.53 -3.69
C GLY A 154 8.95 -8.54 -5.19
N ALA A 155 7.89 -8.39 -5.96
CA ALA A 155 7.93 -8.28 -7.40
C ALA A 155 6.59 -7.79 -7.97
N TYR A 156 6.67 -7.14 -9.11
CA TYR A 156 5.49 -6.72 -9.89
C TYR A 156 5.36 -7.62 -11.12
N VAL A 157 4.13 -8.02 -11.41
CA VAL A 157 3.79 -8.76 -12.63
C VAL A 157 2.96 -7.85 -13.53
N ASN A 158 3.50 -7.52 -14.70
CA ASN A 158 2.84 -6.68 -15.67
C ASN A 158 1.96 -7.53 -16.60
N PHE A 159 0.65 -7.52 -16.36
CA PHE A 159 -0.33 -8.25 -17.17
C PHE A 159 -0.39 -7.78 -18.63
N ALA A 160 -0.26 -6.49 -18.88
CA ALA A 160 -0.25 -5.94 -20.23
C ALA A 160 0.98 -6.39 -21.02
N ALA A 161 2.15 -6.44 -20.38
CA ALA A 161 3.36 -6.96 -21.00
C ALA A 161 3.25 -8.46 -21.36
N ALA A 162 2.55 -9.24 -20.55
CA ALA A 162 2.27 -10.64 -20.89
C ALA A 162 1.43 -10.76 -22.17
N LEU A 163 0.42 -9.88 -22.33
CA LEU A 163 -0.37 -9.82 -23.57
C LEU A 163 0.45 -9.34 -24.76
N GLU A 164 1.29 -8.30 -24.55
CA GLU A 164 2.19 -7.83 -25.60
C GLU A 164 3.10 -8.96 -26.12
N MET A 165 3.64 -9.79 -25.22
CA MET A 165 4.44 -10.95 -25.61
C MET A 165 3.65 -12.02 -26.37
N VAL A 166 2.36 -12.15 -26.16
CA VAL A 166 1.51 -13.00 -27.02
C VAL A 166 1.42 -12.42 -28.42
N LEU A 167 1.12 -11.10 -28.52
CA LEU A 167 0.93 -10.42 -29.79
C LEU A 167 2.21 -10.31 -30.63
N PHE A 168 3.37 -10.41 -30.00
CA PHE A 168 4.69 -10.33 -30.67
C PHE A 168 5.54 -11.58 -30.49
N ASN A 169 4.90 -12.72 -30.25
CA ASN A 169 5.53 -14.04 -30.12
C ASN A 169 6.80 -14.04 -29.24
N GLY A 170 6.62 -13.62 -27.99
CA GLY A 170 7.69 -13.58 -26.98
C GLY A 170 8.55 -12.32 -26.99
N ARG A 171 8.24 -11.34 -27.84
CA ARG A 171 8.95 -10.05 -27.90
C ARG A 171 8.13 -8.94 -27.24
N MET A 172 8.83 -7.86 -26.91
CA MET A 172 8.22 -6.59 -26.48
C MET A 172 8.77 -5.48 -27.35
N ILE A 173 7.90 -4.58 -27.83
CA ILE A 173 8.23 -3.47 -28.72
C ILE A 173 9.40 -2.64 -28.20
N LYS A 174 9.39 -2.33 -26.91
CA LYS A 174 10.44 -1.54 -26.24
C LYS A 174 11.85 -2.14 -26.39
N TYR A 175 11.96 -3.46 -26.56
CA TYR A 175 13.25 -4.17 -26.60
C TYR A 175 13.60 -4.71 -27.98
N GLY A 176 12.88 -4.30 -29.02
CA GLY A 176 13.11 -4.68 -30.41
C GLY A 176 12.95 -6.17 -30.67
N ASP A 177 13.89 -6.77 -31.42
CA ASP A 177 13.80 -8.17 -31.83
C ASP A 177 14.20 -9.20 -30.77
N ARG A 178 14.48 -8.75 -29.54
CA ARG A 178 14.87 -9.66 -28.45
C ARG A 178 13.67 -10.48 -28.00
N ILE A 179 13.84 -11.80 -28.02
CA ILE A 179 12.87 -12.73 -27.42
C ILE A 179 13.10 -12.74 -25.91
N LEU A 180 12.10 -12.28 -25.16
CA LEU A 180 12.12 -12.17 -23.70
C LEU A 180 11.17 -13.16 -23.05
N GLY A 181 10.10 -13.54 -23.77
CA GLY A 181 9.08 -14.47 -23.32
C GLY A 181 9.13 -15.82 -24.05
N GLU A 182 8.09 -16.61 -23.80
CA GLU A 182 7.87 -17.87 -24.51
C GLU A 182 7.45 -17.59 -25.97
N GLN A 183 7.94 -18.41 -26.91
CA GLN A 183 7.46 -18.35 -28.29
C GLN A 183 6.15 -19.14 -28.39
N THR A 184 5.02 -18.45 -28.30
CA THR A 184 3.67 -19.04 -28.24
C THR A 184 2.99 -19.18 -29.62
N GLY A 185 3.65 -18.78 -30.67
CA GLY A 185 3.17 -18.86 -32.04
C GLY A 185 2.90 -17.46 -32.65
N ASP A 186 2.65 -17.45 -33.94
CA ASP A 186 2.26 -16.24 -34.65
C ASP A 186 0.81 -15.88 -34.26
N PRO A 187 0.54 -14.68 -33.75
CA PRO A 187 -0.81 -14.26 -33.36
C PRO A 187 -1.81 -14.28 -34.53
N GLU A 188 -1.36 -14.08 -35.77
CA GLU A 188 -2.22 -14.20 -36.97
C GLU A 188 -2.69 -15.64 -37.21
N GLY A 189 -2.01 -16.61 -36.66
CA GLY A 189 -2.38 -18.04 -36.73
C GLY A 189 -3.40 -18.49 -35.69
N PHE A 190 -3.74 -17.68 -34.69
CA PHE A 190 -4.75 -18.02 -33.71
C PHE A 190 -6.16 -17.97 -34.30
N THR A 191 -6.91 -19.05 -34.14
CA THR A 191 -8.25 -19.22 -34.69
C THR A 191 -9.37 -19.10 -33.67
N SER A 192 -9.01 -19.14 -32.38
CA SER A 192 -9.95 -19.06 -31.26
C SER A 192 -9.40 -18.21 -30.11
N TRP A 193 -10.32 -17.76 -29.25
CA TRP A 193 -9.95 -17.08 -28.01
C TRP A 193 -9.19 -18.01 -27.06
N GLU A 194 -9.52 -19.26 -27.05
CA GLU A 194 -8.90 -20.29 -26.22
C GLU A 194 -7.40 -20.41 -26.51
N GLU A 195 -7.01 -20.33 -27.79
CA GLU A 195 -5.59 -20.36 -28.19
C GLU A 195 -4.84 -19.13 -27.70
N VAL A 196 -5.43 -17.96 -27.83
CA VAL A 196 -4.87 -16.70 -27.29
C VAL A 196 -4.73 -16.78 -25.77
N TRP A 197 -5.76 -17.32 -25.10
CA TRP A 197 -5.77 -17.45 -23.63
C TRP A 197 -4.70 -18.44 -23.15
N GLU A 198 -4.50 -19.56 -23.83
CA GLU A 198 -3.43 -20.50 -23.50
C GLU A 198 -2.03 -19.90 -23.73
N ALA A 199 -1.85 -19.14 -24.79
CA ALA A 199 -0.62 -18.40 -25.05
C ALA A 199 -0.37 -17.35 -23.93
N TYR A 200 -1.41 -16.60 -23.54
CA TYR A 200 -1.34 -15.61 -22.47
C TYR A 200 -0.96 -16.26 -21.12
N LYS A 201 -1.58 -17.38 -20.76
CA LYS A 201 -1.24 -18.10 -19.53
C LYS A 201 0.22 -18.52 -19.48
N LYS A 202 0.81 -18.95 -20.60
CA LYS A 202 2.24 -19.29 -20.68
C LYS A 202 3.12 -18.08 -20.41
N GLN A 203 2.85 -16.94 -21.03
CA GLN A 203 3.59 -15.69 -20.79
C GLN A 203 3.44 -15.23 -19.34
N HIS A 204 2.22 -15.25 -18.83
CA HIS A 204 1.95 -14.85 -17.46
C HIS A 204 2.66 -15.75 -16.45
N LEU A 205 2.68 -17.08 -16.68
CA LEU A 205 3.39 -18.02 -15.82
C LEU A 205 4.91 -17.76 -15.79
N LEU A 206 5.50 -17.33 -16.91
CA LEU A 206 6.90 -16.92 -16.96
C LEU A 206 7.16 -15.74 -16.03
N PHE A 207 6.31 -14.70 -16.07
CA PHE A 207 6.41 -13.57 -15.16
C PHE A 207 6.26 -13.99 -13.69
N CYS A 208 5.27 -14.81 -13.38
CA CYS A 208 5.08 -15.35 -12.03
C CYS A 208 6.31 -16.11 -11.53
N LYS A 209 6.86 -17.02 -12.33
CA LYS A 209 8.08 -17.77 -11.98
C LYS A 209 9.27 -16.83 -11.72
N THR A 210 9.44 -15.82 -12.55
CA THR A 210 10.50 -14.82 -12.40
C THR A 210 10.30 -14.02 -11.11
N ALA A 211 9.08 -13.55 -10.83
CA ALA A 211 8.71 -12.83 -9.63
C ALA A 211 8.98 -13.67 -8.36
N PHE A 212 8.56 -14.92 -8.33
CA PHE A 212 8.82 -15.82 -7.20
C PHE A 212 10.32 -16.08 -7.01
N THR A 213 11.07 -16.29 -8.08
CA THR A 213 12.53 -16.47 -8.00
C THR A 213 13.20 -15.23 -7.43
N GLN A 214 12.83 -14.05 -7.90
CA GLN A 214 13.34 -12.78 -7.39
C GLN A 214 13.02 -12.61 -5.90
N GLN A 215 11.79 -12.84 -5.52
CA GLN A 215 11.36 -12.75 -4.11
C GLN A 215 12.14 -13.73 -3.24
N HIS A 216 12.30 -14.97 -3.68
CA HIS A 216 13.06 -15.97 -2.94
C HIS A 216 14.53 -15.56 -2.73
N ILE A 217 15.17 -15.00 -3.76
CA ILE A 217 16.55 -14.48 -3.65
C ILE A 217 16.59 -13.34 -2.63
N ILE A 218 15.66 -12.38 -2.69
CA ILE A 218 15.61 -11.25 -1.76
C ILE A 218 15.41 -11.72 -0.32
N CYS A 219 14.46 -12.63 -0.08
CA CYS A 219 14.20 -13.19 1.25
C CYS A 219 15.44 -13.91 1.80
N ASN A 220 16.10 -14.73 0.99
CA ASN A 220 17.32 -15.41 1.40
C ASN A 220 18.47 -14.46 1.71
N LEU A 221 18.66 -13.41 0.94
CA LEU A 221 19.68 -12.38 1.19
C LEU A 221 19.38 -11.63 2.50
N ARG A 222 18.13 -11.24 2.71
CA ARG A 222 17.71 -10.60 3.96
C ARG A 222 17.94 -11.50 5.15
N ALA A 223 17.51 -12.75 5.10
CA ALA A 223 17.71 -13.71 6.18
C ALA A 223 19.19 -13.94 6.54
N ARG A 224 20.10 -13.83 5.56
CA ARG A 224 21.53 -14.03 5.78
C ARG A 224 22.27 -12.79 6.27
N HIS A 225 21.84 -11.60 5.87
CA HIS A 225 22.63 -10.39 6.04
C HIS A 225 22.00 -9.35 6.97
N PHE A 226 20.71 -9.48 7.27
CA PHE A 226 20.01 -8.55 8.13
C PHE A 226 19.39 -9.31 9.30
N ALA A 227 19.69 -8.87 10.54
CA ALA A 227 18.93 -9.30 11.71
C ALA A 227 17.49 -8.86 11.52
N GLN A 228 16.58 -9.79 11.30
CA GLN A 228 15.15 -9.48 11.22
C GLN A 228 14.64 -9.28 12.66
N PRO A 229 14.08 -8.10 12.99
CA PRO A 229 13.27 -8.00 14.18
C PRO A 229 12.05 -8.89 13.95
N MET A 230 11.83 -9.84 14.79
CA MET A 230 10.74 -10.83 14.86
C MET A 230 9.92 -10.96 13.58
N GLY A 231 9.88 -12.16 13.00
CA GLY A 231 9.18 -12.42 11.74
C GLY A 231 7.73 -11.94 11.80
N SER A 232 7.28 -11.29 10.75
CA SER A 232 5.87 -10.96 10.64
C SER A 232 5.06 -12.24 10.57
N ALA A 233 3.85 -12.23 11.10
CA ALA A 233 2.91 -13.34 10.95
C ALA A 233 2.65 -13.73 9.47
N LEU A 234 3.02 -12.86 8.52
CA LEU A 234 3.00 -13.08 7.08
C LEU A 234 4.29 -13.74 6.56
N HIS A 235 5.39 -13.64 7.27
CA HIS A 235 6.69 -14.17 6.85
C HIS A 235 6.79 -15.69 7.07
N ASP A 236 6.06 -16.21 8.02
CA ASP A 236 6.02 -17.65 8.35
C ASP A 236 5.11 -18.44 7.38
N LEU A 237 4.50 -17.77 6.42
CA LEU A 237 3.58 -18.34 5.43
C LEU A 237 4.16 -18.43 4.01
N CYS A 238 5.42 -18.04 3.79
CA CYS A 238 6.10 -18.12 2.50
C CYS A 238 7.08 -19.29 2.41
#